data_effa2cd1269d0fcfbed5ac91656b5acc
#
_entry.id   effa2cd1269d0fcfbed5ac91656b5acc
#
_cell.length_a   1.000
_cell.length_b   1.000
_cell.length_c   1.000
_cell.angle_alpha   90.00
_cell.angle_beta   90.00
_cell.angle_gamma   90.00
#
_symmetry.space_group_name_H-M   'P 1'
#
loop_
_entity.id
_entity.type
_entity.pdbx_description
1 polymer ?
#
loop_
_entity_poly.entity_id
_entity_poly.type
_entity_poly.pdbx_seq_one_letter_code
_entity_poly.pdbx_strand_id
1 'polypeptide(L)'
;MNSLPLPHRYPFMFIDGVTDSEPGKHAAAYKLISENDWFITDTQTEMPFSLVIEALAQTAAFTGITDENSLGLLSSVKKAEKLGEAVPGDRLDLTFEVTRNRRGFVFGHAKASVGEQPVAEAEIGNYIEK
;
A
#
# COMPACT_ATOMS: atom_id res chain seq x y z
N MET A 1 14.20 -11.61 6.65
CA MET A 1 12.99 -10.92 6.22
C MET A 1 12.12 -11.81 5.39
N ASN A 2 10.87 -11.81 5.65
CA ASN A 2 9.92 -12.63 4.92
C ASN A 2 9.81 -12.22 3.46
N SER A 3 9.61 -13.19 2.63
CA SER A 3 9.30 -12.91 1.26
C SER A 3 7.79 -12.71 1.15
N LEU A 4 7.40 -11.48 0.91
CA LEU A 4 6.03 -11.17 0.55
C LEU A 4 5.83 -11.53 -0.93
N PRO A 5 4.61 -11.93 -1.33
CA PRO A 5 4.36 -12.35 -2.71
C PRO A 5 4.26 -11.19 -3.70
N LEU A 6 5.01 -10.13 -3.46
CA LEU A 6 5.12 -8.99 -4.36
C LEU A 6 6.49 -8.97 -5.00
N PRO A 7 6.62 -8.42 -6.22
CA PRO A 7 7.93 -8.27 -6.84
C PRO A 7 8.79 -7.19 -6.19
N HIS A 8 8.18 -6.34 -5.38
CA HIS A 8 8.87 -5.22 -4.74
C HIS A 8 9.82 -5.71 -3.65
N ARG A 9 11.01 -5.12 -3.60
CA ARG A 9 12.00 -5.35 -2.55
C ARG A 9 12.66 -4.03 -2.20
N TYR A 10 13.31 -4.00 -1.02
CA TYR A 10 14.02 -2.80 -0.61
C TYR A 10 14.91 -2.27 -1.74
N PRO A 11 14.91 -0.96 -2.04
CA PRO A 11 14.19 0.11 -1.32
C PRO A 11 12.76 0.38 -1.79
N PHE A 12 12.16 -0.51 -2.57
CA PHE A 12 10.87 -0.30 -3.22
C PHE A 12 9.71 -1.03 -2.54
N MET A 13 9.96 -1.73 -1.44
CA MET A 13 8.91 -2.34 -0.65
C MET A 13 8.52 -1.37 0.47
N PHE A 14 7.28 -0.91 0.46
CA PHE A 14 6.81 0.11 1.39
C PHE A 14 5.80 -0.41 2.41
N ILE A 15 5.70 -1.73 2.56
CA ILE A 15 4.93 -2.34 3.64
C ILE A 15 5.84 -3.29 4.40
N ASP A 16 5.65 -3.36 5.72
CA ASP A 16 6.45 -4.23 6.57
C ASP A 16 5.76 -5.55 6.86
N GLY A 17 4.44 -5.58 6.80
CA GLY A 17 3.71 -6.81 6.99
C GLY A 17 2.26 -6.68 6.57
N VAL A 18 1.65 -7.83 6.34
CA VAL A 18 0.23 -7.93 6.00
C VAL A 18 -0.47 -8.52 7.20
N THR A 19 -1.49 -7.83 7.71
CA THR A 19 -2.22 -8.28 8.88
C THR A 19 -3.47 -9.06 8.54
N ASP A 20 -4.03 -8.82 7.34
CA ASP A 20 -5.22 -9.52 6.90
C ASP A 20 -5.32 -9.40 5.40
N SER A 21 -5.77 -10.46 4.74
CA SER A 21 -6.04 -10.38 3.32
C SER A 21 -7.03 -11.44 2.91
N GLU A 22 -7.93 -11.05 2.04
CA GLU A 22 -8.88 -11.97 1.43
C GLU A 22 -8.96 -11.62 -0.05
N PRO A 23 -8.41 -12.47 -0.93
CA PRO A 23 -8.40 -12.18 -2.37
C PRO A 23 -9.79 -11.85 -2.89
N GLY A 24 -9.87 -10.80 -3.67
CA GLY A 24 -11.12 -10.33 -4.24
C GLY A 24 -11.96 -9.47 -3.29
N LYS A 25 -11.56 -9.31 -2.04
CA LYS A 25 -12.36 -8.58 -1.06
C LYS A 25 -11.61 -7.45 -0.36
N HIS A 26 -10.55 -7.76 0.37
CA HIS A 26 -9.84 -6.72 1.13
C HIS A 26 -8.42 -7.13 1.47
N ALA A 27 -7.63 -6.16 1.87
CA ALA A 27 -6.30 -6.40 2.44
C ALA A 27 -5.99 -5.31 3.46
N ALA A 28 -5.21 -5.69 4.46
CA ALA A 28 -4.71 -4.76 5.46
C ALA A 28 -3.22 -5.05 5.70
N ALA A 29 -2.46 -3.99 5.81
CA ALA A 29 -1.01 -4.06 5.97
C ALA A 29 -0.56 -2.91 6.85
N TYR A 30 0.74 -2.86 7.15
CA TYR A 30 1.29 -1.75 7.91
C TYR A 30 2.72 -1.45 7.50
N LYS A 31 3.12 -0.22 7.77
CA LYS A 31 4.48 0.25 7.61
C LYS A 31 4.91 0.94 8.90
N LEU A 32 6.04 0.50 9.46
CA LEU A 32 6.63 1.16 10.63
C LEU A 32 7.62 2.21 10.09
N ILE A 33 7.37 3.47 10.37
CA ILE A 33 8.19 4.54 9.85
C ILE A 33 9.35 4.81 10.80
N SER A 34 10.56 4.79 10.26
CA SER A 34 11.80 4.93 11.03
C SER A 34 12.61 6.11 10.52
N GLU A 35 13.36 6.74 11.42
CA GLU A 35 14.34 7.74 11.04
C GLU A 35 15.39 7.18 10.09
N ASN A 36 15.54 5.86 10.07
CA ASN A 36 16.50 5.19 9.20
C ASN A 36 15.94 4.84 7.82
N ASP A 37 14.66 5.11 7.58
CA ASP A 37 14.10 4.92 6.24
C ASP A 37 14.79 5.87 5.28
N TRP A 38 15.11 5.36 4.07
CA TRP A 38 15.89 6.14 3.10
C TRP A 38 15.21 7.44 2.66
N PHE A 39 13.88 7.51 2.77
CA PHE A 39 13.12 8.70 2.36
C PHE A 39 13.00 9.75 3.47
N ILE A 40 13.52 9.47 4.67
CA ILE A 40 13.54 10.44 5.77
C ILE A 40 14.89 11.12 5.80
N THR A 41 14.90 12.44 5.78
CA THR A 41 16.11 13.26 5.78
C THR A 41 15.89 14.48 6.66
N ASP A 42 16.90 15.34 6.76
CA ASP A 42 16.78 16.58 7.53
C ASP A 42 15.68 17.49 7.00
N THR A 43 15.40 17.40 5.70
CA THR A 43 14.38 18.25 5.06
C THR A 43 13.11 17.48 4.72
N GLN A 44 13.15 16.15 4.74
CA GLN A 44 11.98 15.31 4.52
C GLN A 44 11.68 14.58 5.82
N THR A 45 10.79 15.15 6.64
CA THR A 45 10.54 14.66 7.99
C THR A 45 9.29 13.79 8.11
N GLU A 46 8.58 13.58 7.00
CA GLU A 46 7.43 12.68 6.95
C GLU A 46 7.57 11.75 5.76
N MET A 47 6.83 10.64 5.79
CA MET A 47 6.79 9.75 4.64
C MET A 47 6.16 10.50 3.48
N PRO A 48 6.84 10.62 2.33
CA PRO A 48 6.30 11.35 1.19
C PRO A 48 4.94 10.80 0.76
N PHE A 49 4.03 11.69 0.39
CA PHE A 49 2.69 11.29 -0.03
C PHE A 49 2.71 10.27 -1.17
N SER A 50 3.59 10.46 -2.15
CA SER A 50 3.72 9.51 -3.26
C SER A 50 4.07 8.10 -2.79
N LEU A 51 4.87 8.00 -1.72
CA LEU A 51 5.25 6.69 -1.18
C LEU A 51 4.14 6.10 -0.32
N VAL A 52 3.33 6.93 0.33
CA VAL A 52 2.13 6.45 1.02
C VAL A 52 1.17 5.84 -0.01
N ILE A 53 0.98 6.50 -1.14
CA ILE A 53 0.13 5.98 -2.22
C ILE A 53 0.72 4.69 -2.78
N GLU A 54 2.04 4.63 -2.95
CA GLU A 54 2.68 3.40 -3.42
C GLU A 54 2.46 2.25 -2.43
N ALA A 55 2.57 2.54 -1.12
CA ALA A 55 2.31 1.54 -0.09
C ALA A 55 0.86 1.03 -0.15
N LEU A 56 -0.09 1.93 -0.42
CA LEU A 56 -1.49 1.54 -0.58
C LEU A 56 -1.69 0.67 -1.83
N ALA A 57 -0.99 1.00 -2.92
CA ALA A 57 -1.06 0.18 -4.13
C ALA A 57 -0.47 -1.21 -3.90
N GLN A 58 0.61 -1.30 -3.14
CA GLN A 58 1.18 -2.59 -2.77
C GLN A 58 0.24 -3.40 -1.88
N THR A 59 -0.45 -2.73 -0.96
CA THR A 59 -1.47 -3.38 -0.13
C THR A 59 -2.60 -3.92 -1.00
N ALA A 60 -3.06 -3.11 -1.95
CA ALA A 60 -4.15 -3.50 -2.85
C ALA A 60 -3.79 -4.73 -3.69
N ALA A 61 -2.51 -4.91 -4.01
CA ALA A 61 -2.06 -6.03 -4.81
C ALA A 61 -2.38 -7.38 -4.16
N PHE A 62 -2.46 -7.44 -2.84
CA PHE A 62 -2.77 -8.69 -2.14
C PHE A 62 -4.20 -9.16 -2.39
N THR A 63 -5.09 -8.30 -2.86
CA THR A 63 -6.46 -8.69 -3.17
C THR A 63 -6.59 -9.36 -4.53
N GLY A 64 -5.60 -9.20 -5.41
CA GLY A 64 -5.63 -9.76 -6.74
C GLY A 64 -4.60 -10.87 -6.98
N ILE A 65 -3.71 -11.12 -6.03
CA ILE A 65 -2.68 -12.14 -6.18
C ILE A 65 -3.28 -13.50 -5.85
N THR A 66 -3.29 -14.39 -6.86
CA THR A 66 -3.87 -15.72 -6.71
C THR A 66 -2.80 -16.82 -6.72
N ASP A 67 -1.60 -16.52 -7.22
CA ASP A 67 -0.48 -17.45 -7.20
C ASP A 67 0.84 -16.69 -7.28
N GLU A 68 1.93 -17.41 -7.00
CA GLU A 68 3.27 -16.80 -6.97
C GLU A 68 3.88 -16.55 -8.34
N ASN A 69 3.19 -16.97 -9.40
CA ASN A 69 3.65 -16.74 -10.76
C ASN A 69 3.07 -15.48 -11.39
N SER A 70 2.24 -14.76 -10.65
CA SER A 70 1.72 -13.49 -11.12
C SER A 70 2.83 -12.48 -11.19
N LEU A 71 3.04 -11.87 -12.35
CA LEU A 71 4.12 -10.94 -12.60
C LEU A 71 3.58 -9.60 -13.02
N GLY A 72 4.22 -8.55 -12.54
CA GLY A 72 3.90 -7.21 -12.99
C GLY A 72 2.60 -6.68 -12.46
N LEU A 73 2.65 -5.48 -11.95
CA LEU A 73 1.48 -4.78 -11.48
C LEU A 73 1.38 -3.47 -12.23
N LEU A 74 0.19 -3.22 -12.77
CA LEU A 74 -0.15 -1.92 -13.32
C LEU A 74 -1.19 -1.31 -12.40
N SER A 75 -0.90 -0.11 -11.91
CA SER A 75 -1.79 0.56 -10.98
C SER A 75 -2.30 1.85 -11.57
N SER A 76 -3.55 2.16 -11.30
CA SER A 76 -4.11 3.47 -11.55
C SER A 76 -4.56 4.06 -10.23
N VAL A 77 -4.36 5.35 -10.07
CA VAL A 77 -4.72 6.05 -8.83
C VAL A 77 -5.61 7.22 -9.20
N LYS A 78 -6.76 7.29 -8.54
CA LYS A 78 -7.71 8.38 -8.74
C LYS A 78 -8.10 8.94 -7.37
N LYS A 79 -8.45 10.21 -7.37
CA LYS A 79 -8.96 10.88 -6.16
C LYS A 79 -8.02 10.71 -4.96
N ALA A 80 -6.72 10.80 -5.21
CA ALA A 80 -5.75 10.70 -4.13
C ALA A 80 -5.77 11.99 -3.30
N GLU A 81 -5.89 11.84 -1.99
CA GLU A 81 -6.00 12.98 -1.10
C GLU A 81 -5.11 12.79 0.10
N LYS A 82 -4.29 13.80 0.39
CA LYS A 82 -3.45 13.82 1.60
C LYS A 82 -4.26 14.44 2.72
N LEU A 83 -4.43 13.71 3.81
CA LEU A 83 -5.24 14.13 4.95
C LEU A 83 -4.43 14.39 6.20
N GLY A 84 -3.22 13.88 6.27
CA GLY A 84 -2.36 14.03 7.45
C GLY A 84 -0.94 13.60 7.15
N GLU A 85 -0.15 13.46 8.19
CA GLU A 85 1.26 13.13 8.09
C GLU A 85 1.58 11.84 8.85
N ALA A 86 2.56 11.10 8.33
CA ALA A 86 3.11 9.94 9.02
C ALA A 86 4.61 10.19 9.18
N VAL A 87 5.09 10.14 10.41
CA VAL A 87 6.45 10.54 10.77
C VAL A 87 7.17 9.39 11.49
N PRO A 88 8.50 9.47 11.61
CA PRO A 88 9.24 8.43 12.32
C PRO A 88 8.66 8.15 13.71
N GLY A 89 8.52 6.87 14.03
CA GLY A 89 7.86 6.42 15.26
C GLY A 89 6.42 6.01 15.05
N ASP A 90 5.81 6.40 13.93
CA ASP A 90 4.43 6.05 13.65
C ASP A 90 4.32 4.66 13.02
N ARG A 91 3.21 4.00 13.30
CA ARG A 91 2.77 2.84 12.54
C ARG A 91 1.70 3.32 11.58
N LEU A 92 1.99 3.21 10.31
CA LEU A 92 1.05 3.58 9.26
C LEU A 92 0.23 2.33 8.91
N ASP A 93 -1.06 2.38 9.19
CA ASP A 93 -1.97 1.29 8.87
C ASP A 93 -2.57 1.54 7.49
N LEU A 94 -2.57 0.49 6.67
CA LEU A 94 -2.94 0.56 5.27
C LEU A 94 -4.07 -0.43 5.03
N THR A 95 -5.17 0.03 4.44
CA THR A 95 -6.29 -0.85 4.13
C THR A 95 -6.75 -0.63 2.70
N PHE A 96 -7.27 -1.70 2.11
CA PHE A 96 -7.85 -1.64 0.78
C PHE A 96 -9.09 -2.51 0.75
N GLU A 97 -10.21 -1.94 0.32
CA GLU A 97 -11.45 -2.67 0.17
C GLU A 97 -11.84 -2.71 -1.31
N VAL A 98 -12.03 -3.91 -1.83
CA VAL A 98 -12.38 -4.09 -3.23
C VAL A 98 -13.82 -3.65 -3.44
N THR A 99 -14.03 -2.76 -4.42
CA THR A 99 -15.36 -2.34 -4.84
C THR A 99 -15.75 -2.98 -6.16
N ARG A 100 -14.77 -3.43 -6.95
CA ARG A 100 -15.01 -4.12 -8.21
C ARG A 100 -13.83 -5.02 -8.53
N ASN A 101 -14.12 -6.25 -8.93
CA ASN A 101 -13.10 -7.19 -9.36
C ASN A 101 -13.57 -7.78 -10.68
N ARG A 102 -12.80 -7.58 -11.75
CA ARG A 102 -13.21 -7.99 -13.07
C ARG A 102 -12.01 -8.30 -13.95
N ARG A 103 -11.90 -9.56 -14.37
CA ARG A 103 -10.89 -10.03 -15.34
C ARG A 103 -9.46 -9.63 -14.98
N GLY A 104 -9.08 -9.80 -13.71
CA GLY A 104 -7.74 -9.45 -13.26
C GLY A 104 -7.58 -8.01 -12.83
N PHE A 105 -8.57 -7.15 -13.11
CA PHE A 105 -8.59 -5.79 -12.59
C PHE A 105 -9.29 -5.79 -11.24
N VAL A 106 -8.62 -5.22 -10.27
CA VAL A 106 -9.17 -5.05 -8.92
C VAL A 106 -9.22 -3.56 -8.65
N PHE A 107 -10.40 -3.05 -8.39
CA PHE A 107 -10.62 -1.64 -8.07
C PHE A 107 -11.13 -1.53 -6.66
N GLY A 108 -10.69 -0.53 -5.93
CA GLY A 108 -11.15 -0.38 -4.58
C GLY A 108 -10.75 0.93 -3.94
N HIS A 109 -11.13 1.04 -2.68
CA HIS A 109 -10.90 2.22 -1.87
C HIS A 109 -9.75 1.95 -0.90
N ALA A 110 -8.75 2.81 -0.91
CA ALA A 110 -7.55 2.67 -0.10
C ALA A 110 -7.49 3.76 0.96
N LYS A 111 -7.10 3.38 2.17
CA LYS A 111 -6.94 4.32 3.28
C LYS A 111 -5.66 4.05 4.02
N ALA A 112 -4.97 5.13 4.40
CA ALA A 112 -3.82 5.07 5.28
C ALA A 112 -4.11 5.91 6.50
N SER A 113 -3.76 5.40 7.69
CA SER A 113 -4.00 6.10 8.94
C SER A 113 -2.92 5.80 9.96
N VAL A 114 -2.76 6.71 10.91
CA VAL A 114 -1.93 6.50 12.11
C VAL A 114 -2.88 6.57 13.29
N GLY A 115 -3.17 5.40 13.88
CA GLY A 115 -4.23 5.32 14.89
C GLY A 115 -5.57 5.75 14.28
N GLU A 116 -6.21 6.73 14.88
CA GLU A 116 -7.47 7.26 14.37
C GLU A 116 -7.30 8.45 13.42
N GLN A 117 -6.06 8.88 13.19
CA GLN A 117 -5.78 10.02 12.33
C GLN A 117 -5.63 9.59 10.88
N PRO A 118 -6.49 10.06 9.98
CA PRO A 118 -6.34 9.72 8.56
C PRO A 118 -5.11 10.43 7.98
N VAL A 119 -4.38 9.72 7.14
CA VAL A 119 -3.19 10.23 6.48
C VAL A 119 -3.43 10.39 4.98
N ALA A 120 -4.11 9.44 4.36
CA ALA A 120 -4.37 9.49 2.93
C ALA A 120 -5.55 8.61 2.56
N GLU A 121 -6.23 8.96 1.47
CA GLU A 121 -7.25 8.15 0.84
C GLU A 121 -7.08 8.22 -0.67
N ALA A 122 -7.45 7.15 -1.35
CA ALA A 122 -7.38 7.10 -2.80
C ALA A 122 -8.27 5.99 -3.33
N GLU A 123 -8.63 6.10 -4.61
CA GLU A 123 -9.23 4.98 -5.34
C GLU A 123 -8.11 4.38 -6.18
N ILE A 124 -7.90 3.09 -6.04
CA ILE A 124 -6.80 2.41 -6.71
C ILE A 124 -7.35 1.26 -7.53
N GLY A 125 -6.84 1.13 -8.74
CA GLY A 125 -7.09 0.00 -9.59
C GLY A 125 -5.78 -0.70 -9.89
N ASN A 126 -5.73 -2.00 -9.69
CA ASN A 126 -4.57 -2.80 -10.00
C ASN A 126 -4.92 -3.84 -11.05
N TYR A 127 -3.98 -4.06 -11.97
CA TYR A 127 -4.06 -5.16 -12.91
C TYR A 127 -2.87 -6.07 -12.68
N ILE A 128 -3.14 -7.35 -12.45
CA ILE A 128 -2.09 -8.32 -12.23
C ILE A 128 -1.91 -9.13 -13.49
N GLU A 129 -0.74 -9.00 -14.10
CA GLU A 129 -0.39 -9.73 -15.29
C GLU A 129 0.25 -11.05 -14.90
N LYS A 130 -0.22 -12.11 -15.53
CA LYS A 130 0.30 -13.46 -15.28
C LYS A 130 1.26 -13.89 -16.36
#